data_f93938549525373a3320d1b39cedd267
#
_entry.id   f93938549525373a3320d1b39cedd267
#
_cell.length_a   1.000
_cell.length_b   1.000
_cell.length_c   1.000
_cell.angle_alpha   90.00
_cell.angle_beta   90.00
_cell.angle_gamma   90.00
#
_symmetry.space_group_name_H-M   'P 1'
#
loop_
_entity.id
_entity.type
_entity.pdbx_description
1 polymer ?
#
loop_
_entity_poly.entity_id
_entity_poly.type
_entity_poly.pdbx_seq_one_letter_code
_entity_poly.pdbx_strand_id
1 'polypeptide(L)'
;MFLLETSVLERLSGPLCDAVTGRVGSQALLETAERAGLFLVALDEVRGWWRYHHLFADLLHARLAAEQPGRAVALHRAAAAWYDEHDLADDAVRHALAAGDAHVLLQFRASGGGLHRREDHRAAL
;
A
#
# COMPACT_ATOMS: atom_id res chain seq x y z
N MET A 1 -5.68 10.12 -9.71
CA MET A 1 -6.93 10.22 -8.93
C MET A 1 -6.87 9.25 -7.76
N PHE A 2 -7.35 9.66 -6.62
CA PHE A 2 -7.13 8.97 -5.35
C PHE A 2 -7.57 7.49 -5.36
N LEU A 3 -8.79 7.22 -5.82
CA LEU A 3 -9.32 5.85 -5.81
C LEU A 3 -8.50 4.92 -6.69
N LEU A 4 -8.15 5.37 -7.90
CA LEU A 4 -7.35 4.56 -8.82
C LEU A 4 -5.96 4.30 -8.26
N GLU A 5 -5.32 5.34 -7.73
CA GLU A 5 -3.96 5.23 -7.23
C GLU A 5 -3.84 4.35 -5.99
N THR A 6 -4.87 4.30 -5.17
CA THR A 6 -4.84 3.46 -3.97
C THR A 6 -5.40 2.06 -4.19
N SER A 7 -5.95 1.78 -5.38
CA SER A 7 -6.57 0.49 -5.68
C SER A 7 -5.61 -0.68 -5.65
N VAL A 8 -4.31 -0.42 -5.82
CA VAL A 8 -3.28 -1.47 -5.78
C VAL A 8 -3.02 -1.99 -4.36
N LEU A 9 -3.52 -1.30 -3.35
CA LEU A 9 -3.29 -1.65 -1.96
C LEU A 9 -4.31 -2.68 -1.50
N GLU A 10 -3.84 -3.74 -0.84
CA GLU A 10 -4.74 -4.74 -0.26
C GLU A 10 -5.51 -4.17 0.92
N ARG A 11 -4.84 -3.28 1.66
CA ARG A 11 -5.46 -2.55 2.74
C ARG A 11 -4.93 -1.12 2.74
N LEU A 12 -5.72 -0.20 3.28
CA LEU A 12 -5.45 1.23 3.20
C LEU A 12 -5.40 1.83 4.59
N SER A 13 -4.47 2.75 4.78
CA SER A 13 -4.47 3.63 5.95
C SER A 13 -4.18 5.04 5.46
N GLY A 14 -4.48 6.04 6.27
CA GLY A 14 -4.20 7.42 5.92
C GLY A 14 -2.74 7.64 5.55
N PRO A 15 -1.80 7.27 6.45
CA PRO A 15 -0.37 7.47 6.16
C PRO A 15 0.12 6.71 4.93
N LEU A 16 -0.34 5.47 4.73
CA LEU A 16 0.06 4.70 3.56
C LEU A 16 -0.44 5.35 2.27
N CYS A 17 -1.70 5.77 2.26
CA CYS A 17 -2.26 6.44 1.09
C CYS A 17 -1.55 7.76 0.79
N ASP A 18 -1.19 8.51 1.83
CA ASP A 18 -0.41 9.73 1.64
C ASP A 18 0.91 9.43 0.94
N ALA A 19 1.61 8.38 1.40
CA ALA A 19 2.90 8.00 0.82
C ALA A 19 2.77 7.56 -0.63
N VAL A 20 1.75 6.77 -0.93
CA VAL A 20 1.57 6.19 -2.26
C VAL A 20 1.13 7.25 -3.28
N THR A 21 0.25 8.16 -2.88
CA THR A 21 -0.31 9.15 -3.80
C THR A 21 0.49 10.45 -3.83
N GLY A 22 1.36 10.67 -2.85
CA GLY A 22 2.07 11.95 -2.72
C GLY A 22 1.19 13.08 -2.21
N ARG A 23 0.04 12.74 -1.62
CA ARG A 23 -0.91 13.71 -1.09
C ARG A 23 -0.84 13.75 0.44
N VAL A 24 -1.55 14.70 1.02
CA VAL A 24 -1.81 14.73 2.46
C VAL A 24 -3.32 14.69 2.66
N GLY A 25 -3.74 14.27 3.87
CA GLY A 25 -5.16 14.28 4.21
C GLY A 25 -5.92 13.04 3.77
N SER A 26 -5.23 11.95 3.42
CA SER A 26 -5.90 10.72 2.99
C SER A 26 -6.79 10.12 4.06
N GLN A 27 -6.44 10.30 5.34
CA GLN A 27 -7.27 9.79 6.43
C GLN A 27 -8.69 10.36 6.35
N ALA A 28 -8.81 11.67 6.15
CA ALA A 28 -10.11 12.32 6.02
C ALA A 28 -10.85 11.85 4.78
N LEU A 29 -10.14 11.64 3.68
CA LEU A 29 -10.74 11.11 2.46
C LEU A 29 -11.30 9.71 2.66
N LEU A 30 -10.57 8.85 3.36
CA LEU A 30 -11.03 7.48 3.63
C LEU A 30 -12.27 7.49 4.51
N GLU A 31 -12.29 8.31 5.55
CA GLU A 31 -13.46 8.44 6.43
C GLU A 31 -14.67 8.97 5.67
N THR A 32 -14.46 9.95 4.81
CA THR A 32 -15.52 10.51 4.00
C THR A 32 -16.05 9.47 3.01
N ALA A 33 -15.15 8.73 2.37
CA ALA A 33 -15.53 7.69 1.41
C ALA A 33 -16.33 6.58 2.08
N GLU A 34 -15.95 6.19 3.29
CA GLU A 34 -16.70 5.17 4.03
C GLU A 34 -18.11 5.66 4.34
N ARG A 35 -18.24 6.91 4.81
CA ARG A 35 -19.55 7.48 5.13
C ARG A 35 -20.43 7.63 3.89
N ALA A 36 -19.81 7.89 2.74
CA ALA A 36 -20.55 8.05 1.48
C ALA A 36 -20.92 6.71 0.84
N GLY A 37 -20.51 5.60 1.43
CA GLY A 37 -20.84 4.28 0.91
C GLY A 37 -20.08 3.89 -0.34
N LEU A 38 -18.84 4.32 -0.49
CA LEU A 38 -18.05 4.08 -1.69
C LEU A 38 -17.32 2.73 -1.66
N PHE A 39 -17.99 1.69 -1.17
CA PHE A 39 -17.48 0.31 -1.16
C PHE A 39 -16.17 0.16 -0.39
N LEU A 40 -16.03 0.92 0.67
CA LEU A 40 -14.86 0.91 1.54
C LEU A 40 -15.27 0.32 2.89
N VAL A 41 -14.54 -0.70 3.33
CA VAL A 41 -14.85 -1.45 4.54
C VAL A 41 -13.77 -1.19 5.58
N ALA A 42 -14.19 -0.74 6.77
CA ALA A 42 -13.26 -0.56 7.89
C ALA A 42 -12.84 -1.93 8.42
N LEU A 43 -11.54 -2.10 8.66
CA LEU A 43 -10.99 -3.36 9.16
C LEU A 43 -10.81 -3.37 10.66
N ASP A 44 -10.93 -2.21 11.32
CA ASP A 44 -10.84 -2.11 12.76
C ASP A 44 -11.81 -1.04 13.28
N GLU A 45 -12.02 -1.03 14.58
CA GLU A 45 -12.97 -0.12 15.21
C GLU A 45 -12.46 1.31 15.27
N VAL A 46 -11.15 1.50 15.23
CA VAL A 46 -10.54 2.83 15.32
C VAL A 46 -10.35 3.49 13.95
N ARG A 47 -10.79 2.83 12.90
CA ARG A 47 -10.66 3.31 11.52
C ARG A 47 -9.21 3.66 11.18
N GLY A 48 -8.29 2.79 11.58
CA GLY A 48 -6.90 2.91 11.16
C GLY A 48 -6.65 2.27 9.81
N TRP A 49 -7.42 1.23 9.51
CA TRP A 49 -7.24 0.46 8.30
C TRP A 49 -8.56 0.19 7.62
N TRP A 50 -8.55 0.20 6.27
CA TRP A 50 -9.71 -0.10 5.43
C TRP A 50 -9.28 -1.01 4.29
N ARG A 51 -10.27 -1.55 3.57
CA ARG A 51 -10.05 -2.18 2.27
C ARG A 51 -11.21 -1.84 1.36
N TYR A 52 -10.96 -1.87 0.07
CA TYR A 52 -12.04 -1.79 -0.90
C TYR A 52 -12.75 -3.12 -0.98
N HIS A 53 -14.07 -3.09 -1.20
CA HIS A 53 -14.81 -4.30 -1.55
C HIS A 53 -14.16 -4.89 -2.81
N HIS A 54 -13.98 -6.22 -2.86
CA HIS A 54 -13.18 -6.84 -3.91
C HIS A 54 -13.68 -6.53 -5.32
N LEU A 55 -15.00 -6.47 -5.55
CA LEU A 55 -15.55 -6.16 -6.88
C LEU A 55 -15.21 -4.74 -7.30
N PHE A 56 -15.25 -3.81 -6.35
CA PHE A 56 -14.88 -2.43 -6.63
C PHE A 56 -13.38 -2.31 -6.89
N ALA A 57 -12.57 -3.03 -6.12
CA ALA A 57 -11.12 -3.07 -6.34
C ALA A 57 -10.79 -3.58 -7.73
N ASP A 58 -11.45 -4.67 -8.17
CA ASP A 58 -11.24 -5.23 -9.49
C ASP A 58 -11.57 -4.23 -10.60
N LEU A 59 -12.66 -3.49 -10.43
CA LEU A 59 -13.03 -2.44 -11.38
C LEU A 59 -11.96 -1.34 -11.44
N LEU A 60 -11.48 -0.90 -10.27
CA LEU A 60 -10.45 0.13 -10.22
C LEU A 60 -9.13 -0.36 -10.84
N HIS A 61 -8.77 -1.63 -10.60
CA HIS A 61 -7.56 -2.21 -11.21
C HIS A 61 -7.65 -2.18 -12.73
N ALA A 62 -8.80 -2.55 -13.28
CA ALA A 62 -8.99 -2.55 -14.72
C ALA A 62 -8.90 -1.14 -15.29
N ARG A 63 -9.49 -0.17 -14.61
CA ARG A 63 -9.43 1.22 -15.05
C ARG A 63 -8.03 1.78 -14.97
N LEU A 64 -7.29 1.48 -13.91
CA LEU A 64 -5.93 1.95 -13.77
C LEU A 64 -5.06 1.41 -14.91
N ALA A 65 -5.19 0.11 -15.21
CA ALA A 65 -4.42 -0.50 -16.29
C ALA A 65 -4.75 0.13 -17.64
N ALA A 66 -6.02 0.48 -17.89
CA ALA A 66 -6.45 1.07 -19.15
C ALA A 66 -6.02 2.53 -19.29
N GLU A 67 -6.16 3.30 -18.21
CA GLU A 67 -5.94 4.75 -18.25
C GLU A 67 -4.49 5.15 -18.02
N GLN A 68 -3.77 4.40 -17.21
CA GLN A 68 -2.39 4.73 -16.82
C GLN A 68 -1.52 3.48 -16.82
N PRO A 69 -1.21 2.92 -18.00
CA PRO A 69 -0.36 1.71 -18.08
C PRO A 69 0.99 1.96 -17.42
N GLY A 70 1.42 1.02 -16.60
CA GLY A 70 2.69 1.13 -15.89
C GLY A 70 2.61 1.89 -14.58
N ARG A 71 1.52 2.60 -14.31
CA ARG A 71 1.40 3.36 -13.06
C ARG A 71 1.38 2.45 -11.84
N ALA A 72 0.78 1.25 -11.97
CA ALA A 72 0.70 0.29 -10.88
C ALA A 72 2.08 -0.08 -10.33
N VAL A 73 3.08 -0.20 -11.19
CA VAL A 73 4.44 -0.52 -10.76
C VAL A 73 4.99 0.54 -9.81
N ALA A 74 4.83 1.81 -10.16
CA ALA A 74 5.30 2.92 -9.31
C ALA A 74 4.54 2.94 -7.98
N LEU A 75 3.23 2.68 -8.01
CA LEU A 75 2.41 2.66 -6.80
C LEU A 75 2.81 1.52 -5.87
N HIS A 76 3.06 0.34 -6.42
CA HIS A 76 3.53 -0.80 -5.62
C HIS A 76 4.90 -0.53 -5.00
N ARG A 77 5.80 0.14 -5.74
CA ARG A 77 7.11 0.51 -5.19
C ARG A 77 6.99 1.47 -4.01
N ALA A 78 6.12 2.47 -4.14
CA ALA A 78 5.88 3.41 -3.06
C ALA A 78 5.31 2.71 -1.83
N ALA A 79 4.38 1.78 -2.04
CA ALA A 79 3.80 1.00 -0.95
C ALA A 79 4.86 0.12 -0.29
N ALA A 80 5.70 -0.54 -1.08
CA ALA A 80 6.77 -1.38 -0.54
C ALA A 80 7.71 -0.58 0.35
N ALA A 81 8.09 0.62 -0.09
CA ALA A 81 8.97 1.49 0.68
C ALA A 81 8.34 1.89 2.01
N TRP A 82 7.05 2.26 1.97
CA TRP A 82 6.34 2.66 3.19
C TRP A 82 6.26 1.51 4.19
N TYR A 83 5.90 0.31 3.72
CA TYR A 83 5.80 -0.86 4.59
C TYR A 83 7.15 -1.23 5.19
N ASP A 84 8.22 -1.13 4.38
CA ASP A 84 9.57 -1.40 4.87
C ASP A 84 9.96 -0.42 5.98
N GLU A 85 9.63 0.86 5.82
CA GLU A 85 9.92 1.88 6.82
C GLU A 85 9.14 1.69 8.11
N HIS A 86 8.02 0.97 8.04
CA HIS A 86 7.15 0.76 9.20
C HIS A 86 7.23 -0.67 9.74
N ASP A 87 8.30 -1.39 9.39
CA ASP A 87 8.58 -2.74 9.90
C ASP A 87 7.48 -3.75 9.57
N LEU A 88 6.84 -3.59 8.42
CA LEU A 88 5.82 -4.51 7.92
C LEU A 88 6.39 -5.27 6.72
N ALA A 89 7.36 -6.13 7.01
CA ALA A 89 8.18 -6.77 5.98
C ALA A 89 7.40 -7.63 5.01
N ASP A 90 6.38 -8.35 5.48
CA ASP A 90 5.58 -9.21 4.60
C ASP A 90 4.85 -8.41 3.55
N ASP A 91 4.24 -7.30 3.95
CA ASP A 91 3.56 -6.41 3.02
C ASP A 91 4.54 -5.74 2.07
N ALA A 92 5.72 -5.35 2.58
CA ALA A 92 6.76 -4.74 1.76
C ALA A 92 7.19 -5.69 0.65
N VAL A 93 7.43 -6.95 0.98
CA VAL A 93 7.84 -7.97 0.01
C VAL A 93 6.74 -8.20 -1.02
N ARG A 94 5.49 -8.29 -0.57
CA ARG A 94 4.37 -8.51 -1.48
C ARG A 94 4.26 -7.42 -2.54
N HIS A 95 4.39 -6.17 -2.12
CA HIS A 95 4.31 -5.05 -3.06
C HIS A 95 5.54 -4.97 -3.96
N ALA A 96 6.73 -5.28 -3.43
CA ALA A 96 7.93 -5.34 -4.25
C ALA A 96 7.80 -6.40 -5.35
N LEU A 97 7.27 -7.58 -5.01
CA LEU A 97 7.03 -8.63 -5.99
C LEU A 97 5.98 -8.20 -7.03
N ALA A 98 4.92 -7.54 -6.59
CA ALA A 98 3.89 -7.06 -7.50
C ALA A 98 4.43 -6.02 -8.47
N ALA A 99 5.44 -5.24 -8.04
CA ALA A 99 6.11 -4.28 -8.90
C ALA A 99 7.10 -4.95 -9.86
N GLY A 100 7.39 -6.24 -9.66
CA GLY A 100 8.40 -6.93 -10.43
C GLY A 100 9.81 -6.52 -10.06
N ASP A 101 10.01 -6.10 -8.83
CA ASP A 101 11.25 -5.44 -8.41
C ASP A 101 12.13 -6.40 -7.59
N ALA A 102 12.77 -7.35 -8.30
CA ALA A 102 13.62 -8.34 -7.67
C ALA A 102 14.81 -7.69 -6.94
N HIS A 103 15.28 -6.56 -7.43
CA HIS A 103 16.40 -5.87 -6.80
C HIS A 103 16.04 -5.36 -5.41
N VAL A 104 14.86 -4.79 -5.25
CA VAL A 104 14.38 -4.32 -3.95
C VAL A 104 14.22 -5.51 -3.00
N LEU A 105 13.72 -6.63 -3.50
CA LEU A 105 13.56 -7.84 -2.70
C LEU A 105 14.91 -8.33 -2.17
N LEU A 106 15.95 -8.30 -3.00
CA LEU A 106 17.29 -8.68 -2.57
C LEU A 106 17.82 -7.74 -1.49
N GLN A 107 17.52 -6.45 -1.60
CA GLN A 107 17.94 -5.48 -0.58
C GLN A 107 17.27 -5.76 0.77
N PHE A 108 15.99 -6.13 0.76
CA PHE A 108 15.30 -6.49 2.00
C PHE A 108 15.98 -7.69 2.66
N ARG A 109 16.34 -8.69 1.88
CA ARG A 109 17.03 -9.87 2.42
C ARG A 109 18.39 -9.53 3.02
N ALA A 110 19.11 -8.62 2.37
CA ALA A 110 20.44 -8.23 2.83
C ALA A 110 20.39 -7.44 4.14
N SER A 111 19.38 -6.59 4.30
CA SER A 111 19.28 -5.75 5.47
C SER A 111 18.53 -6.42 6.62
N GLY A 112 17.75 -7.37 6.30
CA GLY A 112 16.93 -8.02 7.30
C GLY A 112 17.55 -9.26 7.84
N GLY A 113 17.99 -9.16 7.51
CA GLY A 113 18.07 -9.99 8.03
C GLY A 113 17.16 -10.19 8.73
N GLY A 114 16.70 -9.59 8.29
CA GLY A 114 16.18 -9.54 8.66
C GLY A 114 15.52 -9.35 9.06
N LEU A 115 15.62 -9.57 9.01
CA LEU A 115 15.31 -9.27 9.53
C LEU A 115 15.44 -8.84 10.43
N HIS A 116 15.87 -8.62 10.59
CA HIS A 116 16.20 -7.89 11.55
C HIS A 116 16.48 -7.02 11.88
N ARG A 117 16.61 -6.91 11.82
CA ARG A 117 17.11 -5.98 12.21
C ARG A 117 17.14 -5.14 12.55
N ARG A 118 17.05 -5.15 12.56
CA ARG A 118 17.35 -4.31 13.01
C ARG A 118 17.30 -4.09 13.69
N GLU A 119 17.19 -4.32 13.83
CA GLU A 119 17.50 -4.18 14.50
C GLU A 119 17.37 -3.88 14.86
N ASP A 120 17.17 -4.22 14.54
CA ASP A 120 17.41 -4.01 14.78
C ASP A 120 16.83 -3.61 14.75
N HIS A 121 16.50 -3.60 14.23
CA HIS A 121 16.52 -3.32 14.28
C HIS A 121 15.93 -2.95 13.93
N ARG A 122 15.84 -2.97 13.34
CA ARG A 122 15.72 -2.70 12.99
C ARG A 122 15.36 -3.37 12.71
N ALA A 123 15.09 -3.87 12.88
CA ALA A 123 15.26 -4.50 12.74
C ALA A 123 14.78 -4.95 12.27
N ALA A 124 14.66 -5.28 11.72
CA ALA A 124 14.65 -5.70 11.35
C ALA A 124 14.18 -5.88 10.72
N LEU A 125 14.10 -6.15 10.06
CA LEU A 125 14.15 -6.25 9.56
C LEU A 125 14.13 -6.36 9.46
#